data_2d9ba2f0f64f9846ef18272c4f5ee459
#
_entry.id   2d9ba2f0f64f9846ef18272c4f5ee459
#
_cell.length_a   1.000
_cell.length_b   1.000
_cell.length_c   1.000
_cell.angle_alpha   90.00
_cell.angle_beta   90.00
_cell.angle_gamma   90.00
#
_symmetry.space_group_name_H-M   'P 1'
#
loop_
_entity.id
_entity.type
_entity.pdbx_description
1 polymer ?
#
loop_
_entity_poly.entity_id
_entity_poly.type
_entity_poly.pdbx_seq_one_letter_code
_entity_poly.pdbx_strand_id
1 'polypeptide(L)'
;MSGLIGGYRPLTPLRTVGSGSARWCIAARGLEKYFLKQFLSPVYPADPSTPLGQRQRERCEAFEGQKQRLYAALSCVIGDTLVPVLDFFRFERRYYAASEAVFPSDLTADDAAALDERAKRQVLSDLALCLQRLHTQGVVHADLKPDHVLLLKRPTGYRIRLIDLDSGFLKDDPPQNQRDLEGDPVYLSPEAFLYMAGQDAPLGPKLDTFSFGALIHRVWTGDLPGFDHAKYTYLYEAALDGGDIALSPTLPVKLRDAVLRMLDPKPDNRPEDAELTNLLSISPEDARPPQDARPLNGLSRFMKPAP
;
A
#
# COMPACT_ATOMS: atom_id res chain seq x y z
N MET A 1 2.95 13.61 32.19
CA MET A 1 1.87 14.05 31.28
C MET A 1 2.52 14.11 29.89
N SER A 2 2.11 13.25 28.98
CA SER A 2 2.60 13.31 27.59
C SER A 2 2.04 14.57 26.95
N GLY A 3 2.92 15.52 26.59
CA GLY A 3 2.53 16.75 25.91
C GLY A 3 1.84 16.48 24.57
N LEU A 4 1.16 17.47 24.04
CA LEU A 4 0.61 17.43 22.69
C LEU A 4 1.75 17.45 21.66
N ILE A 5 1.64 16.67 20.61
CA ILE A 5 2.52 16.68 19.44
C ILE A 5 1.76 17.41 18.33
N GLY A 6 2.08 18.65 18.06
CA GLY A 6 1.41 19.43 17.00
C GLY A 6 -0.12 19.50 17.14
N GLY A 7 -0.64 19.53 18.38
CA GLY A 7 -2.08 19.52 18.64
C GLY A 7 -2.71 18.13 18.78
N TYR A 8 -1.96 17.05 18.53
CA TYR A 8 -2.41 15.66 18.70
C TYR A 8 -2.00 15.14 20.07
N ARG A 9 -2.92 14.53 20.80
CA ARG A 9 -2.68 13.88 22.09
C ARG A 9 -2.39 12.40 21.88
N PRO A 10 -1.15 11.91 22.10
CA PRO A 10 -0.84 10.49 22.02
C PRO A 10 -1.72 9.67 22.96
N LEU A 11 -2.33 8.62 22.45
CA LEU A 11 -3.11 7.63 23.20
C LEU A 11 -2.28 6.39 23.48
N THR A 12 -1.26 6.11 22.65
CA THR A 12 -0.31 5.02 22.83
C THR A 12 1.12 5.57 22.76
N PRO A 13 2.13 4.87 23.34
CA PRO A 13 3.51 5.23 23.13
C PRO A 13 3.91 5.20 21.66
N LEU A 14 4.86 6.06 21.25
CA LEU A 14 5.51 5.96 19.94
C LEU A 14 6.28 4.64 19.83
N ARG A 15 5.96 3.84 18.82
CA ARG A 15 6.57 2.53 18.55
C ARG A 15 7.27 2.55 17.21
N THR A 16 8.39 1.85 17.10
CA THR A 16 9.08 1.59 15.83
C THR A 16 8.56 0.28 15.27
N VAL A 17 8.28 0.22 13.96
CA VAL A 17 7.87 -1.00 13.25
C VAL A 17 8.60 -1.05 11.91
N GLY A 18 8.86 -2.26 11.44
CA GLY A 18 9.50 -2.51 10.15
C GLY A 18 10.96 -2.08 10.10
N SER A 19 11.37 -1.44 9.02
CA SER A 19 12.74 -1.00 8.73
C SER A 19 13.33 0.00 9.74
N GLY A 20 12.51 0.50 10.68
CA GLY A 20 12.95 1.47 11.68
C GLY A 20 13.10 2.91 11.15
N SER A 21 12.61 3.23 9.95
CA SER A 21 12.66 4.58 9.36
C SER A 21 11.71 5.58 10.03
N ALA A 22 10.65 5.07 10.67
CA ALA A 22 9.63 5.87 11.34
C ALA A 22 9.20 5.28 12.69
N ARG A 23 8.51 6.12 13.48
CA ARG A 23 7.74 5.69 14.67
C ARG A 23 6.30 6.09 14.48
N TRP A 24 5.40 5.40 15.16
CA TRP A 24 3.98 5.73 15.11
C TRP A 24 3.28 5.54 16.46
N CYS A 25 2.17 6.23 16.62
CA CYS A 25 1.24 6.01 17.73
C CYS A 25 -0.19 6.27 17.26
N ILE A 26 -1.15 5.76 18.03
CA ILE A 26 -2.52 6.26 17.94
C ILE A 26 -2.60 7.54 18.76
N ALA A 27 -3.16 8.59 18.18
CA ALA A 27 -3.34 9.89 18.81
C ALA A 27 -4.79 10.37 18.65
N ALA A 28 -5.20 11.37 19.42
CA ALA A 28 -6.51 12.00 19.31
C ALA A 28 -6.37 13.51 19.09
N ARG A 29 -7.28 14.07 18.28
CA ARG A 29 -7.52 15.51 18.16
C ARG A 29 -9.03 15.72 18.24
N GLY A 30 -9.49 16.36 19.31
CA GLY A 30 -10.91 16.37 19.65
C GLY A 30 -11.42 14.96 19.99
N LEU A 31 -12.49 14.53 19.34
CA LEU A 31 -13.10 13.19 19.51
C LEU A 31 -12.58 12.16 18.52
N GLU A 32 -11.83 12.59 17.53
CA GLU A 32 -11.34 11.72 16.45
C GLU A 32 -10.00 11.09 16.79
N LYS A 33 -9.78 9.87 16.25
CA LYS A 33 -8.53 9.12 16.39
C LYS A 33 -7.74 9.16 15.09
N TYR A 34 -6.44 9.31 15.23
CA TYR A 34 -5.48 9.40 14.14
C TYR A 34 -4.35 8.40 14.32
N PHE A 35 -3.88 7.88 13.20
CA PHE A 35 -2.58 7.26 13.11
C PHE A 35 -1.55 8.37 12.90
N LEU A 36 -0.70 8.60 13.90
CA LEU A 36 0.31 9.64 13.87
C LEU A 36 1.68 9.00 13.65
N LYS A 37 2.28 9.27 12.50
CA LYS A 37 3.61 8.80 12.10
C LYS A 37 4.64 9.89 12.32
N GLN A 38 5.77 9.55 12.93
CA GLN A 38 6.93 10.41 13.13
C GLN A 38 8.05 9.95 12.21
N PHE A 39 8.52 10.79 11.32
CA PHE A 39 9.70 10.52 10.51
C PHE A 39 10.98 10.68 11.34
N LEU A 40 11.87 9.69 11.27
CA LEU A 40 13.16 9.75 11.98
C LEU A 40 14.23 10.52 11.20
N SER A 41 14.06 10.67 9.89
CA SER A 41 14.91 11.48 9.01
C SER A 41 14.01 12.18 7.97
N PRO A 42 14.37 13.37 7.52
CA PRO A 42 15.43 14.23 8.06
C PRO A 42 15.08 14.85 9.43
N VAL A 43 16.11 15.36 10.12
CA VAL A 43 15.95 16.08 11.39
C VAL A 43 16.31 17.53 11.18
N TYR A 44 15.41 18.44 11.52
CA TYR A 44 15.68 19.87 11.40
C TYR A 44 16.87 20.27 12.27
N PRO A 45 17.83 21.08 11.78
CA PRO A 45 19.03 21.44 12.52
C PRO A 45 18.70 22.19 13.80
N ALA A 46 19.52 21.99 14.84
CA ALA A 46 19.43 22.78 16.08
C ALA A 46 19.93 24.24 15.84
N ASP A 47 20.97 24.35 15.05
CA ASP A 47 21.53 25.65 14.62
C ASP A 47 21.62 25.67 13.07
N PRO A 48 20.66 26.31 12.40
CA PRO A 48 20.66 26.44 10.95
C PRO A 48 21.67 27.45 10.40
N SER A 49 22.39 28.19 11.25
CA SER A 49 23.36 29.20 10.81
C SER A 49 24.72 28.59 10.45
N THR A 50 25.04 27.41 10.98
CA THR A 50 26.28 26.70 10.65
C THR A 50 26.25 26.09 9.23
N PRO A 51 27.41 25.91 8.56
CA PRO A 51 27.47 25.28 7.25
C PRO A 51 26.81 23.89 7.22
N LEU A 52 26.97 23.11 8.29
CA LEU A 52 26.30 21.80 8.43
C LEU A 52 24.78 21.98 8.62
N GLY A 53 24.37 22.94 9.46
CA GLY A 53 22.97 23.27 9.70
C GLY A 53 22.26 23.76 8.44
N GLN A 54 22.92 24.54 7.60
CA GLN A 54 22.37 24.99 6.31
C GLN A 54 22.09 23.79 5.39
N ARG A 55 23.05 22.86 5.22
CA ARG A 55 22.83 21.63 4.41
C ARG A 55 21.71 20.76 4.97
N GLN A 56 21.62 20.62 6.30
CA GLN A 56 20.52 19.88 6.93
C GLN A 56 19.18 20.58 6.70
N ARG A 57 19.12 21.89 6.77
CA ARG A 57 17.92 22.69 6.49
C ARG A 57 17.48 22.50 5.04
N GLU A 58 18.38 22.63 4.06
CA GLU A 58 18.08 22.41 2.64
C GLU A 58 17.47 21.02 2.40
N ARG A 59 18.05 19.97 3.03
CA ARG A 59 17.50 18.62 2.98
C ARG A 59 16.11 18.53 3.60
N CYS A 60 15.86 19.23 4.71
CA CYS A 60 14.54 19.30 5.34
C CYS A 60 13.52 20.01 4.45
N GLU A 61 13.89 21.12 3.83
CA GLU A 61 13.04 21.89 2.93
C GLU A 61 12.70 21.08 1.67
N ALA A 62 13.66 20.34 1.10
CA ALA A 62 13.43 19.43 -0.03
C ALA A 62 12.44 18.31 0.33
N PHE A 63 12.64 17.64 1.47
CA PHE A 63 11.73 16.61 1.99
C PHE A 63 10.33 17.16 2.24
N GLU A 64 10.22 18.32 2.88
CA GLU A 64 8.94 18.96 3.16
C GLU A 64 8.19 19.29 1.86
N GLY A 65 8.88 19.90 0.90
CA GLY A 65 8.29 20.24 -0.40
C GLY A 65 7.85 18.98 -1.18
N GLN A 66 8.65 17.91 -1.17
CA GLN A 66 8.28 16.64 -1.82
C GLN A 66 7.02 16.03 -1.17
N LYS A 67 6.97 15.95 0.17
CA LYS A 67 5.81 15.39 0.88
C LYS A 67 4.55 16.24 0.69
N GLN A 68 4.67 17.56 0.71
CA GLN A 68 3.54 18.46 0.45
C GLN A 68 2.96 18.27 -0.95
N ARG A 69 3.81 18.16 -2.00
CA ARG A 69 3.34 17.90 -3.37
C ARG A 69 2.66 16.53 -3.49
N LEU A 70 3.26 15.48 -2.91
CA LEU A 70 2.69 14.14 -2.90
C LEU A 70 1.32 14.11 -2.20
N TYR A 71 1.22 14.67 -0.99
CA TYR A 71 -0.02 14.66 -0.23
C TYR A 71 -1.11 15.55 -0.85
N ALA A 72 -0.73 16.63 -1.53
CA ALA A 72 -1.66 17.43 -2.33
C ALA A 72 -2.25 16.61 -3.48
N ALA A 73 -1.44 15.84 -4.22
CA ALA A 73 -1.92 14.95 -5.27
C ALA A 73 -2.83 13.85 -4.72
N LEU A 74 -2.48 13.26 -3.56
CA LEU A 74 -3.30 12.25 -2.89
C LEU A 74 -4.67 12.78 -2.45
N SER A 75 -4.79 14.05 -2.10
CA SER A 75 -6.08 14.66 -1.73
C SER A 75 -7.08 14.71 -2.90
N CYS A 76 -6.59 14.58 -4.13
CA CYS A 76 -7.41 14.50 -5.34
C CYS A 76 -7.87 13.07 -5.68
N VAL A 77 -7.34 12.04 -4.98
CA VAL A 77 -7.75 10.65 -5.18
C VAL A 77 -9.12 10.42 -4.56
N ILE A 78 -10.14 10.35 -5.41
CA ILE A 78 -11.52 10.16 -4.97
C ILE A 78 -11.77 8.67 -4.63
N GLY A 79 -12.33 8.41 -3.45
CA GLY A 79 -12.77 7.09 -3.02
C GLY A 79 -12.36 6.75 -1.59
N ASP A 80 -12.86 5.62 -1.10
CA ASP A 80 -12.66 5.14 0.27
C ASP A 80 -11.62 4.00 0.37
N THR A 81 -10.95 3.66 -0.72
CA THR A 81 -9.95 2.58 -0.78
C THR A 81 -8.54 3.03 -0.39
N LEU A 82 -8.29 4.33 -0.30
CA LEU A 82 -7.04 4.91 0.15
C LEU A 82 -7.21 5.54 1.54
N VAL A 83 -6.20 5.45 2.39
CA VAL A 83 -6.09 6.24 3.63
C VAL A 83 -5.20 7.46 3.37
N PRO A 84 -5.78 8.64 3.16
CA PRO A 84 -5.00 9.83 2.86
C PRO A 84 -4.26 10.35 4.10
N VAL A 85 -3.15 11.06 3.88
CA VAL A 85 -2.53 11.90 4.90
C VAL A 85 -3.38 13.18 5.02
N LEU A 86 -3.91 13.44 6.22
CA LEU A 86 -4.80 14.55 6.52
C LEU A 86 -4.07 15.78 7.02
N ASP A 87 -2.89 15.57 7.61
CA ASP A 87 -2.06 16.65 8.16
C ASP A 87 -0.59 16.26 8.08
N PHE A 88 0.25 17.18 7.64
CA PHE A 88 1.69 16.99 7.57
C PHE A 88 2.36 18.24 8.16
N PHE A 89 3.13 18.05 9.23
CA PHE A 89 3.66 19.18 9.98
C PHE A 89 5.01 18.85 10.62
N ARG A 90 5.73 19.90 10.96
CA ARG A 90 6.92 19.83 11.80
C ARG A 90 6.58 20.21 13.22
N PHE A 91 6.94 19.34 14.16
CA PHE A 91 6.87 19.63 15.59
C PHE A 91 8.26 19.46 16.20
N GLU A 92 8.75 20.50 16.87
CA GLU A 92 10.14 20.60 17.29
C GLU A 92 11.09 20.45 16.08
N ARG A 93 11.84 19.36 16.05
CA ARG A 93 12.83 19.08 15.01
C ARG A 93 12.47 17.87 14.14
N ARG A 94 11.26 17.33 14.25
CA ARG A 94 10.78 16.13 13.56
C ARG A 94 9.56 16.44 12.70
N TYR A 95 9.41 15.68 11.64
CA TYR A 95 8.23 15.71 10.79
C TYR A 95 7.24 14.63 11.19
N TYR A 96 5.98 14.95 11.03
CA TYR A 96 4.87 14.08 11.35
C TYR A 96 3.85 14.08 10.23
N ALA A 97 3.23 12.92 10.02
CA ALA A 97 2.06 12.76 9.18
C ALA A 97 0.92 12.18 10.02
N ALA A 98 -0.27 12.74 9.90
CA ALA A 98 -1.47 12.25 10.55
C ALA A 98 -2.46 11.74 9.50
N SER A 99 -2.92 10.51 9.67
CA SER A 99 -3.95 9.87 8.85
C SER A 99 -5.11 9.42 9.74
N GLU A 100 -6.26 9.10 9.14
CA GLU A 100 -7.35 8.42 9.86
C GLU A 100 -6.83 7.14 10.53
N ALA A 101 -7.20 6.90 11.79
CA ALA A 101 -6.91 5.63 12.43
C ALA A 101 -7.87 4.55 11.93
N VAL A 102 -7.41 3.73 11.00
CA VAL A 102 -8.18 2.59 10.49
C VAL A 102 -7.90 1.37 11.36
N PHE A 103 -8.96 0.70 11.80
CA PHE A 103 -8.88 -0.55 12.55
C PHE A 103 -9.30 -1.69 11.62
N PRO A 104 -8.34 -2.47 11.09
CA PRO A 104 -8.65 -3.55 10.16
C PRO A 104 -9.39 -4.70 10.86
N SER A 105 -9.89 -5.64 10.06
CA SER A 105 -10.36 -6.94 10.56
C SER A 105 -9.17 -7.76 11.09
N ASP A 106 -9.49 -8.89 11.75
CA ASP A 106 -8.45 -9.84 12.21
C ASP A 106 -7.70 -10.52 11.05
N LEU A 107 -8.23 -10.43 9.82
CA LEU A 107 -7.60 -10.97 8.61
C LEU A 107 -6.69 -9.92 7.97
N THR A 108 -5.51 -10.35 7.60
CA THR A 108 -4.55 -9.58 6.79
C THR A 108 -4.72 -9.90 5.30
N ALA A 109 -4.04 -9.15 4.43
CA ALA A 109 -4.00 -9.51 3.01
C ALA A 109 -3.26 -10.83 2.75
N ASP A 110 -2.35 -11.25 3.65
CA ASP A 110 -1.73 -12.57 3.60
C ASP A 110 -2.72 -13.71 3.88
N ASP A 111 -3.73 -13.47 4.72
CA ASP A 111 -4.77 -14.43 5.01
C ASP A 111 -5.85 -14.49 3.93
N ALA A 112 -5.81 -13.59 2.95
CA ALA A 112 -6.82 -13.47 1.90
C ALA A 112 -6.96 -14.75 1.06
N ALA A 113 -5.92 -15.58 1.00
CA ALA A 113 -5.98 -16.87 0.31
C ALA A 113 -7.02 -17.82 0.89
N ALA A 114 -7.40 -17.67 2.16
CA ALA A 114 -8.46 -18.45 2.81
C ALA A 114 -9.88 -17.96 2.47
N LEU A 115 -10.01 -16.79 1.83
CA LEU A 115 -11.30 -16.24 1.41
C LEU A 115 -11.88 -17.05 0.22
N ASP A 116 -13.20 -16.96 0.05
CA ASP A 116 -13.82 -17.45 -1.17
C ASP A 116 -13.40 -16.64 -2.40
N GLU A 117 -13.62 -17.19 -3.59
CA GLU A 117 -13.19 -16.57 -4.86
C GLU A 117 -13.79 -15.17 -5.05
N ARG A 118 -15.06 -14.99 -4.67
CA ARG A 118 -15.74 -13.70 -4.79
C ARG A 118 -15.08 -12.63 -3.90
N ALA A 119 -14.77 -12.99 -2.66
CA ALA A 119 -14.10 -12.08 -1.74
C ALA A 119 -12.68 -11.73 -2.20
N LYS A 120 -11.92 -12.72 -2.73
CA LYS A 120 -10.61 -12.49 -3.37
C LYS A 120 -10.72 -11.51 -4.54
N ARG A 121 -11.69 -11.74 -5.45
CA ARG A 121 -11.94 -10.83 -6.57
C ARG A 121 -12.29 -9.43 -6.09
N GLN A 122 -13.12 -9.28 -5.04
CA GLN A 122 -13.48 -7.99 -4.49
C GLN A 122 -12.24 -7.24 -3.96
N VAL A 123 -11.40 -7.91 -3.19
CA VAL A 123 -10.15 -7.34 -2.66
C VAL A 123 -9.24 -6.87 -3.80
N LEU A 124 -9.03 -7.70 -4.81
CA LEU A 124 -8.17 -7.38 -5.96
C LEU A 124 -8.76 -6.30 -6.86
N SER A 125 -10.08 -6.29 -7.06
CA SER A 125 -10.79 -5.25 -7.81
C SER A 125 -10.69 -3.89 -7.12
N ASP A 126 -10.90 -3.85 -5.81
CA ASP A 126 -10.75 -2.63 -5.01
C ASP A 126 -9.32 -2.08 -5.10
N LEU A 127 -8.31 -2.97 -5.04
CA LEU A 127 -6.91 -2.59 -5.13
C LEU A 127 -6.54 -2.08 -6.53
N ALA A 128 -6.97 -2.77 -7.59
CA ALA A 128 -6.77 -2.32 -8.97
C ALA A 128 -7.35 -0.92 -9.21
N LEU A 129 -8.58 -0.69 -8.73
CA LEU A 129 -9.22 0.62 -8.84
C LEU A 129 -8.50 1.70 -8.02
N CYS A 130 -7.98 1.34 -6.84
CA CYS A 130 -7.19 2.25 -6.02
C CYS A 130 -5.90 2.67 -6.74
N LEU A 131 -5.14 1.71 -7.29
CA LEU A 131 -3.92 1.97 -8.05
C LEU A 131 -4.21 2.81 -9.29
N GLN A 132 -5.24 2.48 -10.07
CA GLN A 132 -5.63 3.28 -11.23
C GLN A 132 -5.89 4.74 -10.85
N ARG A 133 -6.56 4.99 -9.74
CA ARG A 133 -6.83 6.35 -9.24
C ARG A 133 -5.56 7.07 -8.81
N LEU A 134 -4.64 6.39 -8.12
CA LEU A 134 -3.32 6.93 -7.77
C LEU A 134 -2.54 7.31 -9.03
N HIS A 135 -2.41 6.39 -9.96
CA HIS A 135 -1.65 6.59 -11.20
C HIS A 135 -2.26 7.68 -12.10
N THR A 136 -3.59 7.83 -12.11
CA THR A 136 -4.28 8.94 -12.80
C THR A 136 -3.90 10.30 -12.23
N GLN A 137 -3.61 10.39 -10.91
CA GLN A 137 -3.10 11.60 -10.27
C GLN A 137 -1.56 11.70 -10.34
N GLY A 138 -0.92 10.83 -11.12
CA GLY A 138 0.53 10.78 -11.25
C GLY A 138 1.27 10.28 -10.01
N VAL A 139 0.58 9.64 -9.08
CA VAL A 139 1.19 9.10 -7.85
C VAL A 139 1.58 7.66 -8.06
N VAL A 140 2.82 7.31 -7.68
CA VAL A 140 3.36 5.95 -7.61
C VAL A 140 3.46 5.56 -6.15
N HIS A 141 2.99 4.36 -5.78
CA HIS A 141 3.04 3.86 -4.40
C HIS A 141 4.46 3.43 -3.99
N ALA A 142 5.13 2.71 -4.88
CA ALA A 142 6.51 2.24 -4.82
C ALA A 142 6.86 1.21 -3.71
N ASP A 143 5.94 0.90 -2.78
CA ASP A 143 6.12 -0.15 -1.77
C ASP A 143 4.82 -0.94 -1.57
N LEU A 144 4.22 -1.42 -2.68
CA LEU A 144 2.99 -2.20 -2.63
C LEU A 144 3.27 -3.62 -2.14
N LYS A 145 2.67 -3.98 -1.00
CA LYS A 145 2.80 -5.30 -0.34
C LYS A 145 1.58 -5.60 0.53
N PRO A 146 1.40 -6.85 1.02
CA PRO A 146 0.26 -7.24 1.85
C PRO A 146 0.07 -6.35 3.08
N ASP A 147 1.14 -5.99 3.79
CA ASP A 147 1.10 -5.18 5.02
C ASP A 147 0.50 -3.79 4.80
N HIS A 148 0.52 -3.30 3.56
CA HIS A 148 -0.04 -2.00 3.19
C HIS A 148 -1.49 -2.08 2.70
N VAL A 149 -2.10 -3.28 2.66
CA VAL A 149 -3.48 -3.51 2.25
C VAL A 149 -4.31 -3.98 3.45
N LEU A 150 -4.98 -3.04 4.11
CA LEU A 150 -5.86 -3.36 5.25
C LEU A 150 -7.19 -3.93 4.75
N LEU A 151 -7.62 -5.06 5.31
CA LEU A 151 -8.92 -5.67 5.02
C LEU A 151 -9.95 -5.22 6.05
N LEU A 152 -11.05 -4.64 5.59
CA LEU A 152 -12.19 -4.24 6.40
C LEU A 152 -13.36 -5.17 6.15
N LYS A 153 -13.79 -5.90 7.17
CA LYS A 153 -14.98 -6.73 7.10
C LYS A 153 -16.24 -5.86 6.98
N ARG A 154 -17.11 -6.20 6.05
CA ARG A 154 -18.40 -5.55 5.79
C ARG A 154 -19.49 -6.62 5.75
N PRO A 155 -20.77 -6.25 5.88
CA PRO A 155 -21.87 -7.22 5.80
C PRO A 155 -21.89 -8.05 4.51
N THR A 156 -21.40 -7.49 3.40
CA THR A 156 -21.38 -8.12 2.08
C THR A 156 -19.99 -8.58 1.64
N GLY A 157 -19.04 -8.79 2.56
CA GLY A 157 -17.69 -9.26 2.22
C GLY A 157 -16.59 -8.38 2.80
N TYR A 158 -15.56 -8.11 2.03
CA TYR A 158 -14.40 -7.32 2.44
C TYR A 158 -14.21 -6.11 1.53
N ARG A 159 -13.69 -5.03 2.11
CA ARG A 159 -13.20 -3.86 1.39
C ARG A 159 -11.76 -3.62 1.80
N ILE A 160 -10.99 -2.96 0.96
CA ILE A 160 -9.62 -2.60 1.30
C ILE A 160 -9.48 -1.15 1.74
N ARG A 161 -8.38 -0.90 2.45
CA ARG A 161 -7.81 0.44 2.64
C ARG A 161 -6.31 0.33 2.40
N LEU A 162 -5.83 0.96 1.34
CA LEU A 162 -4.40 1.07 1.03
C LEU A 162 -3.77 2.14 1.91
N ILE A 163 -2.63 1.82 2.51
CA ILE A 163 -1.91 2.68 3.45
C ILE A 163 -0.44 2.82 3.06
N ASP A 164 0.26 3.70 3.73
CA ASP A 164 1.72 3.85 3.72
C ASP A 164 2.32 4.24 2.35
N LEU A 165 2.09 5.51 1.96
CA LEU A 165 2.72 6.12 0.80
C LEU A 165 4.04 6.84 1.12
N ASP A 166 4.78 6.36 2.12
CA ASP A 166 6.04 7.02 2.49
C ASP A 166 7.12 6.90 1.42
N SER A 167 7.19 5.76 0.76
CA SER A 167 8.06 5.53 -0.41
C SER A 167 7.50 6.13 -1.69
N GLY A 168 6.23 6.57 -1.66
CA GLY A 168 5.52 7.09 -2.82
C GLY A 168 6.12 8.39 -3.35
N PHE A 169 5.99 8.58 -4.66
CA PHE A 169 6.47 9.76 -5.37
C PHE A 169 5.54 10.14 -6.53
N LEU A 170 5.73 11.35 -7.05
CA LEU A 170 5.06 11.77 -8.28
C LEU A 170 5.87 11.30 -9.49
N LYS A 171 5.21 10.75 -10.52
CA LYS A 171 5.86 10.24 -11.75
C LYS A 171 6.72 11.31 -12.45
N ASP A 172 6.32 12.59 -12.32
CA ASP A 172 7.03 13.71 -12.91
C ASP A 172 8.10 14.31 -11.95
N ASP A 173 8.22 13.78 -10.73
CA ASP A 173 9.20 14.16 -9.70
C ASP A 173 9.68 12.90 -8.95
N PRO A 174 10.30 11.93 -9.67
CA PRO A 174 10.82 10.70 -9.06
C PRO A 174 12.01 10.98 -8.15
N PRO A 175 12.37 10.05 -7.26
CA PRO A 175 13.56 10.16 -6.43
C PRO A 175 14.80 10.50 -7.27
N GLN A 176 15.58 11.51 -6.81
CA GLN A 176 16.78 11.95 -7.52
C GLN A 176 18.04 11.17 -7.09
N ASN A 177 17.98 10.48 -5.97
CA ASN A 177 19.08 9.65 -5.47
C ASN A 177 18.58 8.23 -5.24
N GLN A 178 19.43 7.25 -5.53
CA GLN A 178 19.12 5.82 -5.35
C GLN A 178 18.70 5.49 -3.90
N ARG A 179 19.24 6.24 -2.93
CA ARG A 179 18.95 6.03 -1.50
C ARG A 179 17.59 6.58 -1.05
N ASP A 180 16.92 7.36 -1.90
CA ASP A 180 15.63 7.95 -1.60
C ASP A 180 14.48 7.06 -2.12
N LEU A 181 14.79 6.01 -2.89
CA LEU A 181 13.84 4.96 -3.24
C LEU A 181 13.96 3.82 -2.22
N GLU A 182 12.85 3.53 -1.58
CA GLU A 182 12.70 2.41 -0.63
C GLU A 182 11.61 1.48 -1.14
N GLY A 183 11.71 0.19 -0.84
CA GLY A 183 10.69 -0.80 -1.15
C GLY A 183 11.06 -2.15 -0.55
N ASP A 184 10.06 -3.01 -0.37
CA ASP A 184 10.24 -4.37 0.12
C ASP A 184 10.85 -5.23 -1.00
N PRO A 185 12.04 -5.83 -0.82
CA PRO A 185 12.71 -6.60 -1.87
C PRO A 185 11.89 -7.79 -2.37
N VAL A 186 10.94 -8.29 -1.59
CA VAL A 186 10.06 -9.40 -1.99
C VAL A 186 9.08 -8.98 -3.10
N TYR A 187 8.67 -7.70 -3.11
CA TYR A 187 7.70 -7.15 -4.07
C TYR A 187 8.33 -6.11 -5.01
N LEU A 188 9.62 -5.85 -4.88
CA LEU A 188 10.35 -4.86 -5.65
C LEU A 188 10.32 -5.19 -7.16
N SER A 189 10.13 -4.19 -7.99
CA SER A 189 10.17 -4.35 -9.44
C SER A 189 11.60 -4.34 -9.99
N PRO A 190 11.85 -4.95 -11.16
CA PRO A 190 13.15 -4.96 -11.81
C PRO A 190 13.77 -3.57 -11.98
N GLU A 191 13.01 -2.60 -12.48
CA GLU A 191 13.49 -1.23 -12.72
C GLU A 191 13.79 -0.49 -11.42
N ALA A 192 13.02 -0.74 -10.33
CA ALA A 192 13.33 -0.16 -9.03
C ALA A 192 14.67 -0.70 -8.50
N PHE A 193 14.89 -1.99 -8.61
CA PHE A 193 16.18 -2.60 -8.24
C PHE A 193 17.34 -2.03 -9.08
N LEU A 194 17.19 -1.93 -10.41
CA LEU A 194 18.22 -1.38 -11.30
C LEU A 194 18.53 0.07 -10.91
N TYR A 195 17.52 0.89 -10.64
CA TYR A 195 17.72 2.26 -10.18
C TYR A 195 18.50 2.31 -8.84
N MET A 196 18.08 1.50 -7.85
CA MET A 196 18.78 1.41 -6.56
C MET A 196 20.22 0.91 -6.70
N ALA A 197 20.51 0.08 -7.71
CA ALA A 197 21.85 -0.38 -8.06
C ALA A 197 22.67 0.69 -8.83
N GLY A 198 22.14 1.87 -9.09
CA GLY A 198 22.84 2.97 -9.76
C GLY A 198 22.77 2.92 -11.28
N GLN A 199 21.88 2.12 -11.84
CA GLN A 199 21.64 2.08 -13.28
C GLN A 199 20.54 3.09 -13.67
N ASP A 200 20.57 3.55 -14.92
CA ASP A 200 19.50 4.36 -15.47
C ASP A 200 18.28 3.48 -15.78
N ALA A 201 17.23 3.67 -15.01
CA ALA A 201 16.00 2.91 -15.13
C ALA A 201 14.78 3.82 -14.95
N PRO A 202 13.71 3.70 -15.77
CA PRO A 202 12.55 4.56 -15.70
C PRO A 202 11.71 4.22 -14.48
N LEU A 203 11.55 5.17 -13.56
CA LEU A 203 10.66 5.04 -12.41
C LEU A 203 9.27 5.60 -12.75
N GLY A 204 8.23 4.81 -12.51
CA GLY A 204 6.87 5.24 -12.80
C GLY A 204 5.80 4.23 -12.33
N PRO A 205 4.52 4.43 -12.72
CA PRO A 205 3.39 3.60 -12.26
C PRO A 205 3.55 2.09 -12.51
N LYS A 206 4.34 1.69 -13.47
CA LYS A 206 4.60 0.28 -13.79
C LYS A 206 5.37 -0.46 -12.69
N LEU A 207 6.04 0.26 -11.77
CA LEU A 207 6.60 -0.33 -10.54
C LEU A 207 5.49 -1.04 -9.76
N ASP A 208 4.39 -0.33 -9.50
CA ASP A 208 3.25 -0.85 -8.76
C ASP A 208 2.55 -1.99 -9.52
N THR A 209 2.54 -1.95 -10.86
CA THR A 209 1.99 -3.03 -11.68
C THR A 209 2.73 -4.34 -11.44
N PHE A 210 4.07 -4.34 -11.36
CA PHE A 210 4.86 -5.54 -11.06
C PHE A 210 4.55 -6.08 -9.65
N SER A 211 4.62 -5.20 -8.64
CA SER A 211 4.31 -5.56 -7.25
C SER A 211 2.88 -6.10 -7.11
N PHE A 212 1.93 -5.50 -7.84
CA PHE A 212 0.54 -5.97 -7.87
C PHE A 212 0.40 -7.35 -8.50
N GLY A 213 1.18 -7.69 -9.53
CA GLY A 213 1.22 -9.04 -10.11
C GLY A 213 1.62 -10.10 -9.07
N ALA A 214 2.68 -9.84 -8.31
CA ALA A 214 3.10 -10.72 -7.21
C ALA A 214 2.03 -10.81 -6.11
N LEU A 215 1.40 -9.68 -5.78
CA LEU A 215 0.34 -9.61 -4.77
C LEU A 215 -0.95 -10.33 -5.20
N ILE A 216 -1.34 -10.27 -6.47
CA ILE A 216 -2.48 -11.06 -7.01
C ILE A 216 -2.24 -12.55 -6.77
N HIS A 217 -1.06 -13.05 -7.10
CA HIS A 217 -0.73 -14.45 -6.87
C HIS A 217 -0.82 -14.80 -5.38
N ARG A 218 -0.25 -13.97 -4.52
CA ARG A 218 -0.26 -14.14 -3.07
C ARG A 218 -1.67 -14.16 -2.49
N VAL A 219 -2.51 -13.19 -2.85
CA VAL A 219 -3.93 -13.11 -2.40
C VAL A 219 -4.73 -14.33 -2.87
N TRP A 220 -4.42 -14.85 -4.04
CA TRP A 220 -5.17 -15.97 -4.59
C TRP A 220 -4.76 -17.32 -4.01
N THR A 221 -3.47 -17.54 -3.83
CA THR A 221 -2.88 -18.85 -3.52
C THR A 221 -2.32 -18.98 -2.10
N GLY A 222 -1.98 -17.87 -1.46
CA GLY A 222 -1.21 -17.81 -0.20
C GLY A 222 0.30 -17.72 -0.44
N ASP A 223 0.78 -17.95 -1.66
CA ASP A 223 2.20 -18.00 -2.00
C ASP A 223 2.57 -16.95 -3.03
N LEU A 224 3.85 -16.59 -3.11
CA LEU A 224 4.41 -15.82 -4.21
C LEU A 224 4.55 -16.67 -5.47
N PRO A 225 4.66 -16.05 -6.68
CA PRO A 225 5.09 -16.74 -7.88
C PRO A 225 6.37 -17.55 -7.63
N GLY A 226 6.40 -18.81 -8.08
CA GLY A 226 7.57 -19.67 -7.95
C GLY A 226 8.67 -19.28 -8.92
N PHE A 227 9.93 -19.46 -8.52
CA PHE A 227 11.13 -19.32 -9.35
C PHE A 227 12.24 -20.19 -8.79
N ASP A 228 13.36 -20.33 -9.49
CA ASP A 228 14.50 -21.14 -9.04
C ASP A 228 15.24 -20.46 -7.86
N HIS A 229 14.89 -20.84 -6.64
CA HIS A 229 15.52 -20.34 -5.40
C HIS A 229 16.98 -20.77 -5.22
N ALA A 230 17.49 -21.72 -6.01
CA ALA A 230 18.92 -22.04 -5.99
C ALA A 230 19.76 -20.98 -6.77
N LYS A 231 19.10 -20.26 -7.68
CA LYS A 231 19.74 -19.26 -8.55
C LYS A 231 19.41 -17.82 -8.14
N TYR A 232 18.18 -17.57 -7.69
CA TYR A 232 17.67 -16.24 -7.41
C TYR A 232 17.18 -16.10 -5.96
N THR A 233 17.40 -14.95 -5.36
CA THR A 233 16.88 -14.62 -4.02
C THR A 233 15.49 -14.00 -4.12
N TYR A 234 15.27 -13.17 -5.12
CA TYR A 234 14.03 -12.40 -5.30
C TYR A 234 13.42 -12.57 -6.69
N LEU A 235 12.12 -12.34 -6.79
CA LEU A 235 11.35 -12.47 -8.03
C LEU A 235 11.87 -11.55 -9.15
N TYR A 236 12.26 -10.33 -8.82
CA TYR A 236 12.79 -9.38 -9.80
C TYR A 236 14.11 -9.87 -10.45
N GLU A 237 14.93 -10.63 -9.72
CA GLU A 237 16.17 -11.20 -10.27
C GLU A 237 15.85 -12.27 -11.31
N ALA A 238 14.88 -13.16 -11.01
CA ALA A 238 14.40 -14.14 -11.96
C ALA A 238 13.80 -13.48 -13.20
N ALA A 239 13.01 -12.43 -13.04
CA ALA A 239 12.44 -11.67 -14.15
C ALA A 239 13.53 -11.02 -15.03
N LEU A 240 14.54 -10.38 -14.44
CA LEU A 240 15.63 -9.72 -15.15
C LEU A 240 16.48 -10.68 -15.97
N ASP A 241 16.75 -11.87 -15.44
CA ASP A 241 17.60 -12.88 -16.07
C ASP A 241 16.82 -13.78 -17.06
N GLY A 242 15.50 -13.55 -17.22
CA GLY A 242 14.65 -14.38 -18.07
C GLY A 242 14.44 -15.78 -17.52
N GLY A 243 14.53 -15.96 -16.20
CA GLY A 243 14.25 -17.22 -15.53
C GLY A 243 12.76 -17.59 -15.57
N ASP A 244 12.48 -18.89 -15.45
CA ASP A 244 11.11 -19.38 -15.43
C ASP A 244 10.37 -18.87 -14.17
N ILE A 245 9.25 -18.20 -14.38
CA ILE A 245 8.32 -17.79 -13.32
C ILE A 245 7.11 -18.69 -13.36
N ALA A 246 6.93 -19.51 -12.32
CA ALA A 246 5.87 -20.49 -12.21
C ALA A 246 4.66 -19.89 -11.45
N LEU A 247 3.50 -19.86 -12.10
CA LEU A 247 2.23 -19.48 -11.47
C LEU A 247 1.41 -20.71 -11.11
N SER A 248 0.72 -20.65 -9.99
CA SER A 248 -0.17 -21.72 -9.53
C SER A 248 -1.26 -22.01 -10.57
N PRO A 249 -1.55 -23.29 -10.84
CA PRO A 249 -2.65 -23.68 -11.72
C PRO A 249 -4.04 -23.33 -11.14
N THR A 250 -4.13 -23.01 -9.84
CA THR A 250 -5.38 -22.57 -9.20
C THR A 250 -5.78 -21.15 -9.58
N LEU A 251 -4.86 -20.35 -10.11
CA LEU A 251 -5.20 -19.05 -10.69
C LEU A 251 -6.09 -19.24 -11.93
N PRO A 252 -7.21 -18.51 -12.05
CA PRO A 252 -8.00 -18.49 -13.29
C PRO A 252 -7.13 -18.14 -14.50
N VAL A 253 -7.35 -18.80 -15.65
CA VAL A 253 -6.48 -18.69 -16.83
C VAL A 253 -6.22 -17.23 -17.23
N LYS A 254 -7.30 -16.44 -17.38
CA LYS A 254 -7.17 -15.01 -17.77
C LYS A 254 -6.36 -14.18 -16.76
N LEU A 255 -6.49 -14.50 -15.47
CA LEU A 255 -5.75 -13.80 -14.41
C LEU A 255 -4.28 -14.23 -14.42
N ARG A 256 -4.01 -15.51 -14.67
CA ARG A 256 -2.65 -16.02 -14.79
C ARG A 256 -1.90 -15.38 -15.96
N ASP A 257 -2.54 -15.26 -17.13
CA ASP A 257 -1.96 -14.63 -18.31
C ASP A 257 -1.64 -13.14 -18.05
N ALA A 258 -2.54 -12.43 -17.34
CA ALA A 258 -2.32 -11.05 -16.94
C ALA A 258 -1.16 -10.94 -15.94
N VAL A 259 -1.10 -11.81 -14.93
CA VAL A 259 -0.01 -11.81 -13.93
C VAL A 259 1.35 -12.06 -14.58
N LEU A 260 1.45 -12.98 -15.55
CA LEU A 260 2.71 -13.18 -16.30
C LEU A 260 3.15 -11.92 -17.02
N ARG A 261 2.22 -11.19 -17.66
CA ARG A 261 2.53 -9.91 -18.29
C ARG A 261 2.89 -8.82 -17.28
N MET A 262 2.25 -8.80 -16.12
CA MET A 262 2.59 -7.85 -15.04
C MET A 262 4.00 -8.07 -14.51
N LEU A 263 4.49 -9.30 -14.53
CA LEU A 263 5.84 -9.69 -14.09
C LEU A 263 6.91 -9.59 -15.19
N ASP A 264 6.58 -9.02 -16.35
CA ASP A 264 7.57 -8.77 -17.41
C ASP A 264 8.67 -7.82 -16.89
N PRO A 265 9.96 -8.11 -17.14
CA PRO A 265 11.06 -7.24 -16.71
C PRO A 265 11.00 -5.84 -17.33
N LYS A 266 10.41 -5.71 -18.52
CA LYS A 266 10.25 -4.42 -19.20
C LYS A 266 8.93 -3.77 -18.83
N PRO A 267 8.93 -2.58 -18.20
CA PRO A 267 7.71 -1.89 -17.77
C PRO A 267 6.69 -1.71 -18.91
N ASP A 268 7.14 -1.40 -20.13
CA ASP A 268 6.28 -1.12 -21.28
C ASP A 268 5.46 -2.34 -21.76
N ASN A 269 5.90 -3.57 -21.43
CA ASN A 269 5.18 -4.79 -21.77
C ASN A 269 4.04 -5.10 -20.78
N ARG A 270 4.05 -4.43 -19.62
CA ARG A 270 3.04 -4.66 -18.57
C ARG A 270 1.71 -4.05 -18.95
N PRO A 271 0.58 -4.67 -18.54
CA PRO A 271 -0.76 -4.15 -18.85
C PRO A 271 -0.98 -2.75 -18.23
N GLU A 272 -1.90 -2.00 -18.84
CA GLU A 272 -2.37 -0.73 -18.31
C GLU A 272 -3.39 -0.93 -17.19
N ASP A 273 -3.51 0.04 -16.27
CA ASP A 273 -4.44 -0.03 -15.14
C ASP A 273 -5.88 -0.26 -15.57
N ALA A 274 -6.31 0.34 -16.69
CA ALA A 274 -7.67 0.16 -17.22
C ALA A 274 -7.93 -1.28 -17.65
N GLU A 275 -6.93 -1.99 -18.17
CA GLU A 275 -7.04 -3.42 -18.51
C GLU A 275 -7.19 -4.25 -17.24
N LEU A 276 -6.39 -3.96 -16.21
CA LEU A 276 -6.43 -4.67 -14.92
C LEU A 276 -7.75 -4.45 -14.17
N THR A 277 -8.25 -3.22 -14.13
CA THR A 277 -9.53 -2.91 -13.51
C THR A 277 -10.69 -3.59 -14.24
N ASN A 278 -10.67 -3.65 -15.57
CA ASN A 278 -11.68 -4.37 -16.35
C ASN A 278 -11.61 -5.89 -16.10
N LEU A 279 -10.40 -6.47 -16.07
CA LEU A 279 -10.21 -7.91 -15.83
C LEU A 279 -10.70 -8.34 -14.45
N LEU A 280 -10.45 -7.51 -13.43
CA LEU A 280 -10.79 -7.78 -12.04
C LEU A 280 -12.19 -7.28 -11.66
N SER A 281 -12.89 -6.56 -12.55
CA SER A 281 -14.22 -6.04 -12.26
C SER A 281 -15.19 -7.20 -11.94
N ILE A 282 -16.00 -7.00 -10.91
CA ILE A 282 -17.04 -7.94 -10.52
C ILE A 282 -18.27 -7.64 -11.35
N SER A 283 -18.75 -8.62 -12.10
CA SER A 283 -19.97 -8.47 -12.87
C SER A 283 -21.18 -8.25 -11.92
N PRO A 284 -22.26 -7.58 -12.36
CA PRO A 284 -23.48 -7.45 -11.57
C PRO A 284 -24.09 -8.81 -11.19
N GLU A 285 -23.81 -9.85 -11.96
CA GLU A 285 -24.26 -11.22 -11.69
C GLU A 285 -23.46 -11.84 -10.53
N ASP A 286 -22.15 -11.62 -10.49
CA ASP A 286 -21.28 -12.05 -9.40
C ASP A 286 -21.53 -11.22 -8.11
N ALA A 287 -22.13 -10.05 -8.22
CA ALA A 287 -22.48 -9.18 -7.08
C ALA A 287 -23.72 -9.68 -6.30
N ARG A 288 -24.49 -10.64 -6.81
CA ARG A 288 -25.66 -11.20 -6.10
C ARG A 288 -25.19 -12.08 -4.93
N PRO A 289 -25.80 -11.96 -3.73
CA PRO A 289 -25.55 -12.92 -2.65
C PRO A 289 -25.90 -14.34 -3.12
N PRO A 290 -25.20 -15.38 -2.63
CA PRO A 290 -25.55 -16.78 -2.92
C PRO A 290 -27.03 -16.99 -2.64
N GLN A 291 -27.78 -17.57 -3.58
CA GLN A 291 -29.22 -17.84 -3.44
C GLN A 291 -29.55 -18.79 -2.28
N ASP A 292 -28.54 -19.44 -1.68
CA ASP A 292 -28.67 -20.38 -0.56
C ASP A 292 -28.43 -19.76 0.84
N ALA A 293 -28.35 -18.44 0.97
CA ALA A 293 -28.41 -17.80 2.28
C ALA A 293 -29.82 -17.97 2.86
N ARG A 294 -30.09 -19.13 3.46
CA ARG A 294 -31.30 -19.35 4.27
C ARG A 294 -31.36 -18.23 5.31
N PRO A 295 -32.48 -17.51 5.41
CA PRO A 295 -32.64 -16.54 6.48
C PRO A 295 -32.49 -17.30 7.81
N LEU A 296 -31.65 -16.75 8.70
CA LEU A 296 -31.56 -17.21 10.08
C LEU A 296 -32.87 -16.86 10.81
N ASN A 297 -33.96 -17.55 10.43
CA ASN A 297 -35.23 -17.55 11.17
C ASN A 297 -35.04 -18.47 12.39
N GLY A 298 -34.46 -17.94 13.46
CA GLY A 298 -34.17 -18.71 14.66
C GLY A 298 -34.05 -17.92 15.95
N LEU A 299 -34.59 -16.70 16.03
CA LEU A 299 -34.56 -15.91 17.27
C LEU A 299 -35.93 -15.38 17.70
N SER A 300 -36.98 -16.17 17.54
CA SER A 300 -38.32 -15.82 18.09
C SER A 300 -38.85 -16.86 19.12
N ARG A 301 -37.96 -17.45 19.93
CA ARG A 301 -38.37 -18.43 20.95
C ARG A 301 -37.89 -18.18 22.38
N PHE A 302 -37.54 -16.95 22.74
CA PHE A 302 -37.26 -16.62 24.15
C PHE A 302 -37.79 -15.24 24.53
N MET A 303 -39.11 -15.07 24.48
CA MET A 303 -39.84 -14.07 25.31
C MET A 303 -41.14 -14.71 25.80
N LYS A 304 -41.06 -15.42 26.91
CA LYS A 304 -42.24 -15.61 27.78
C LYS A 304 -42.25 -14.45 28.79
N PRO A 305 -43.36 -13.73 28.96
CA PRO A 305 -43.49 -12.83 30.07
C PRO A 305 -43.63 -13.67 31.36
N ALA A 306 -42.92 -13.27 32.41
CA ALA A 306 -43.10 -13.79 33.75
C ALA A 306 -44.38 -13.23 34.41
N PRO A 307 -44.97 -13.96 35.33
CA PRO A 307 -46.26 -13.66 35.93
C PRO A 307 -46.29 -12.42 36.82
#